data_db23e619ad40e4c9e528e7d6ed1461ff
#
_entry.id   db23e619ad40e4c9e528e7d6ed1461ff
#
_cell.length_a   1.000
_cell.length_b   1.000
_cell.length_c   1.000
_cell.angle_alpha   90.00
_cell.angle_beta   90.00
_cell.angle_gamma   90.00
#
_symmetry.space_group_name_H-M   'P 1'
#
loop_
_entity.id
_entity.type
_entity.pdbx_description
1 polymer ?
#
loop_
_entity_poly.entity_id
_entity_poly.type
_entity_poly.pdbx_seq_one_letter_code
_entity_poly.pdbx_strand_id
1 'polypeptide(L)'
;MKLGKNSKIIANHIDIHESVEIGDNVQIHCDSIKIGKFGKIGEDVKINCKSFEAGSWLFMWDRVEVGRGGCTGPNSNVKIGNHVGIFEGTIINPSESVEIGNDVGIGGEVMIWTHGAWLDVTQGFPSDFGPVKIGDRVWLPARSIVLPNVTIGNDSVIGIGSIINRNIPSGCFAGGSPCKVIRKNCYPKELSKEELKIKCLEIINNWCKLHKDKNIYDVDISYVDGNIVLKQYEANRDEIWFTTYDVKQKEMKGLSNVVSEDLRDYLRREGIKIYTNKPFKSIKQEWL
;
A
#
# COMPACT_ATOMS: atom_id res chain seq x y z
N MET A 1 -13.92 3.21 -15.32
CA MET A 1 -12.89 4.10 -14.76
C MET A 1 -13.52 5.47 -14.50
N LYS A 2 -13.30 6.03 -13.32
CA LYS A 2 -13.69 7.41 -12.99
C LYS A 2 -12.46 8.31 -13.13
N LEU A 3 -12.57 9.39 -13.88
CA LEU A 3 -11.49 10.35 -14.10
C LEU A 3 -11.90 11.71 -13.50
N GLY A 4 -11.05 12.27 -12.65
CA GLY A 4 -11.26 13.56 -12.00
C GLY A 4 -11.11 14.75 -12.94
N LYS A 5 -11.44 15.94 -12.44
CA LYS A 5 -11.37 17.19 -13.20
C LYS A 5 -9.91 17.52 -13.56
N ASN A 6 -9.69 18.11 -14.74
CA ASN A 6 -8.38 18.51 -15.26
C ASN A 6 -7.36 17.36 -15.34
N SER A 7 -7.79 16.11 -15.21
CA SER A 7 -6.91 14.95 -15.29
C SER A 7 -6.76 14.48 -16.72
N LYS A 8 -5.55 14.07 -17.10
CA LYS A 8 -5.20 13.69 -18.47
C LYS A 8 -4.31 12.45 -18.49
N ILE A 9 -4.63 11.53 -19.39
CA ILE A 9 -3.83 10.34 -19.68
C ILE A 9 -3.40 10.40 -21.13
N ILE A 10 -2.09 10.39 -21.36
CA ILE A 10 -1.48 10.32 -22.69
C ILE A 10 -0.63 9.07 -22.71
N ALA A 11 -1.07 8.06 -23.45
CA ALA A 11 -0.32 6.81 -23.64
C ALA A 11 -0.72 6.15 -24.95
N ASN A 12 0.23 5.39 -25.54
CA ASN A 12 -0.03 4.59 -26.74
C ASN A 12 -0.89 3.36 -26.43
N HIS A 13 -0.69 2.77 -25.21
CA HIS A 13 -1.44 1.61 -24.75
C HIS A 13 -2.02 1.89 -23.34
N ILE A 14 -3.35 1.78 -23.24
CA ILE A 14 -4.09 2.04 -21.98
C ILE A 14 -4.89 0.78 -21.63
N ASP A 15 -4.53 0.13 -20.53
CA ASP A 15 -5.24 -1.01 -19.93
C ASP A 15 -5.55 -0.67 -18.46
N ILE A 16 -6.59 0.10 -18.24
CA ILE A 16 -7.03 0.52 -16.90
C ILE A 16 -8.40 -0.08 -16.62
N HIS A 17 -8.49 -0.89 -15.57
CA HIS A 17 -9.75 -1.54 -15.19
C HIS A 17 -10.85 -0.51 -14.88
N GLU A 18 -12.10 -0.83 -15.20
CA GLU A 18 -13.27 0.06 -15.04
C GLU A 18 -13.53 0.54 -13.60
N SER A 19 -13.11 -0.26 -12.59
CA SER A 19 -13.25 0.09 -11.18
C SER A 19 -12.20 1.06 -10.65
N VAL A 20 -11.26 1.52 -11.48
CA VAL A 20 -10.21 2.46 -11.06
C VAL A 20 -10.79 3.86 -10.92
N GLU A 21 -10.42 4.53 -9.83
CA GLU A 21 -10.72 5.93 -9.56
C GLU A 21 -9.46 6.78 -9.65
N ILE A 22 -9.50 7.84 -10.42
CA ILE A 22 -8.42 8.82 -10.60
C ILE A 22 -8.94 10.17 -10.14
N GLY A 23 -8.21 10.82 -9.23
CA GLY A 23 -8.53 12.11 -8.65
C GLY A 23 -8.36 13.28 -9.62
N ASP A 24 -8.48 14.49 -9.10
CA ASP A 24 -8.36 15.71 -9.88
C ASP A 24 -6.89 16.09 -10.17
N ASN A 25 -6.64 16.82 -11.26
CA ASN A 25 -5.34 17.34 -11.70
C ASN A 25 -4.26 16.26 -11.94
N VAL A 26 -4.64 15.01 -12.18
CA VAL A 26 -3.69 13.93 -12.44
C VAL A 26 -3.15 14.02 -13.86
N GLN A 27 -1.82 13.94 -14.00
CA GLN A 27 -1.15 13.97 -15.31
C GLN A 27 -0.35 12.68 -15.51
N ILE A 28 -0.75 11.90 -16.51
CA ILE A 28 -0.10 10.64 -16.86
C ILE A 28 0.41 10.72 -18.29
N HIS A 29 1.71 10.52 -18.48
CA HIS A 29 2.36 10.48 -19.78
C HIS A 29 3.33 9.30 -19.84
N CYS A 30 2.99 8.28 -20.63
CA CYS A 30 3.82 7.07 -20.82
C CYS A 30 3.52 6.40 -22.16
N ASP A 31 4.40 5.48 -22.60
CA ASP A 31 4.10 4.64 -23.76
C ASP A 31 2.99 3.64 -23.45
N SER A 32 3.03 3.06 -22.26
CA SER A 32 2.01 2.12 -21.80
C SER A 32 1.65 2.30 -20.34
N ILE A 33 0.36 2.16 -20.04
CA ILE A 33 -0.16 2.15 -18.67
C ILE A 33 -1.09 0.97 -18.47
N LYS A 34 -0.89 0.26 -17.34
CA LYS A 34 -1.78 -0.80 -16.89
C LYS A 34 -2.08 -0.65 -15.40
N ILE A 35 -3.37 -0.68 -15.03
CA ILE A 35 -3.80 -0.63 -13.63
C ILE A 35 -4.92 -1.65 -13.42
N GLY A 36 -4.72 -2.56 -12.47
CA GLY A 36 -5.68 -3.61 -12.12
C GLY A 36 -6.90 -3.09 -11.36
N LYS A 37 -7.71 -4.02 -10.85
CA LYS A 37 -8.99 -3.71 -10.18
C LYS A 37 -8.79 -2.88 -8.91
N PHE A 38 -9.77 -2.00 -8.64
CA PHE A 38 -9.86 -1.21 -7.40
C PHE A 38 -8.65 -0.31 -7.12
N GLY A 39 -7.94 0.10 -8.19
CA GLY A 39 -6.92 1.11 -8.08
C GLY A 39 -7.52 2.48 -7.70
N LYS A 40 -6.83 3.21 -6.85
CA LYS A 40 -7.19 4.58 -6.50
C LYS A 40 -5.96 5.47 -6.59
N ILE A 41 -6.03 6.51 -7.43
CA ILE A 41 -5.00 7.53 -7.59
C ILE A 41 -5.59 8.83 -7.06
N GLY A 42 -4.89 9.46 -6.12
CA GLY A 42 -5.27 10.73 -5.49
C GLY A 42 -5.17 11.93 -6.40
N GLU A 43 -5.18 13.11 -5.81
CA GLU A 43 -5.13 14.38 -6.53
C GLU A 43 -3.68 14.83 -6.80
N ASP A 44 -3.48 15.66 -7.83
CA ASP A 44 -2.19 16.25 -8.20
C ASP A 44 -1.06 15.22 -8.45
N VAL A 45 -1.41 13.97 -8.77
CA VAL A 45 -0.44 12.92 -9.08
C VAL A 45 0.13 13.10 -10.48
N LYS A 46 1.44 12.91 -10.62
CA LYS A 46 2.15 12.94 -11.90
C LYS A 46 2.82 11.61 -12.17
N ILE A 47 2.63 11.06 -13.35
CA ILE A 47 3.31 9.86 -13.84
C ILE A 47 3.91 10.17 -15.21
N ASN A 48 5.24 10.15 -15.29
CA ASN A 48 5.98 10.36 -16.53
C ASN A 48 7.12 9.33 -16.61
N CYS A 49 6.88 8.24 -17.35
CA CYS A 49 7.85 7.15 -17.54
C CYS A 49 7.52 6.40 -18.82
N LYS A 50 8.36 5.47 -19.25
CA LYS A 50 8.11 4.67 -20.43
C LYS A 50 6.93 3.72 -20.24
N SER A 51 6.93 2.94 -19.16
CA SER A 51 5.82 2.06 -18.81
C SER A 51 5.48 2.12 -17.33
N PHE A 52 4.18 2.14 -17.04
CA PHE A 52 3.65 2.06 -15.69
C PHE A 52 2.68 0.88 -15.60
N GLU A 53 3.05 -0.14 -14.85
CA GLU A 53 2.22 -1.32 -14.62
C GLU A 53 1.94 -1.47 -13.12
N ALA A 54 0.68 -1.55 -12.74
CA ALA A 54 0.27 -1.82 -11.37
C ALA A 54 -0.80 -2.91 -11.33
N GLY A 55 -0.67 -3.80 -10.35
CA GLY A 55 -1.67 -4.82 -10.05
C GLY A 55 -2.95 -4.24 -9.47
N SER A 56 -3.79 -5.11 -8.92
CA SER A 56 -5.03 -4.71 -8.26
C SER A 56 -4.78 -4.08 -6.90
N TRP A 57 -5.67 -3.17 -6.48
CA TRP A 57 -5.59 -2.51 -5.17
C TRP A 57 -4.37 -1.62 -5.03
N LEU A 58 -3.96 -0.95 -6.10
CA LEU A 58 -3.03 0.16 -6.00
C LEU A 58 -3.73 1.32 -5.25
N PHE A 59 -3.10 1.82 -4.21
CA PHE A 59 -3.53 3.00 -3.51
C PHE A 59 -2.42 4.04 -3.55
N MET A 60 -2.56 5.02 -4.41
CA MET A 60 -1.61 6.11 -4.57
C MET A 60 -2.24 7.39 -4.05
N TRP A 61 -1.62 8.00 -3.05
CA TRP A 61 -2.13 9.20 -2.40
C TRP A 61 -1.79 10.46 -3.19
N ASP A 62 -2.20 11.62 -2.67
CA ASP A 62 -2.05 12.90 -3.35
C ASP A 62 -0.58 13.30 -3.52
N ARG A 63 -0.29 14.07 -4.57
CA ARG A 63 1.03 14.63 -4.89
C ARG A 63 2.16 13.61 -5.02
N VAL A 64 1.83 12.36 -5.30
CA VAL A 64 2.86 11.36 -5.67
C VAL A 64 3.38 11.70 -7.07
N GLU A 65 4.71 11.66 -7.21
CA GLU A 65 5.38 11.96 -8.48
C GLU A 65 6.24 10.77 -8.93
N VAL A 66 5.91 10.23 -10.10
CA VAL A 66 6.70 9.22 -10.81
C VAL A 66 7.32 9.88 -12.03
N GLY A 67 8.66 9.79 -12.16
CA GLY A 67 9.32 10.32 -13.36
C GLY A 67 9.96 11.70 -13.21
N ARG A 68 10.20 12.16 -12.00
CA ARG A 68 10.91 13.41 -11.76
C ARG A 68 12.38 13.31 -12.21
N GLY A 69 12.84 14.27 -13.02
CA GLY A 69 14.25 14.39 -13.38
C GLY A 69 14.71 13.50 -14.54
N GLY A 70 13.96 13.42 -15.64
CA GLY A 70 14.48 12.89 -16.91
C GLY A 70 14.29 11.40 -17.11
N CYS A 71 13.11 10.90 -16.86
CA CYS A 71 12.77 9.47 -16.93
C CYS A 71 12.13 9.08 -18.27
N THR A 72 12.80 9.33 -19.39
CA THR A 72 12.30 9.00 -20.74
C THR A 72 13.15 7.95 -21.48
N GLY A 73 14.14 7.38 -20.78
CA GLY A 73 15.02 6.34 -21.36
C GLY A 73 14.31 5.01 -21.56
N PRO A 74 14.91 4.08 -22.30
CA PRO A 74 14.33 2.77 -22.61
C PRO A 74 14.07 1.91 -21.37
N ASN A 75 14.77 2.17 -20.28
CA ASN A 75 14.67 1.44 -19.01
C ASN A 75 13.73 2.10 -18.01
N SER A 76 13.11 3.22 -18.35
CA SER A 76 12.19 3.97 -17.47
C SER A 76 10.87 3.22 -17.26
N ASN A 77 10.93 2.09 -16.56
CA ASN A 77 9.77 1.22 -16.32
C ASN A 77 9.46 1.13 -14.82
N VAL A 78 8.18 1.24 -14.49
CA VAL A 78 7.69 1.05 -13.11
C VAL A 78 6.73 -0.11 -13.08
N LYS A 79 7.06 -1.14 -12.30
CA LYS A 79 6.20 -2.29 -12.07
C LYS A 79 5.85 -2.41 -10.59
N ILE A 80 4.56 -2.46 -10.31
CA ILE A 80 4.00 -2.50 -8.96
C ILE A 80 3.09 -3.71 -8.85
N GLY A 81 3.26 -4.51 -7.81
CA GLY A 81 2.42 -5.66 -7.52
C GLY A 81 1.00 -5.29 -7.06
N ASN A 82 0.34 -6.25 -6.46
CA ASN A 82 -1.00 -6.05 -5.90
C ASN A 82 -0.94 -5.47 -4.49
N HIS A 83 -1.98 -4.74 -4.08
CA HIS A 83 -2.17 -4.28 -2.69
C HIS A 83 -1.07 -3.32 -2.20
N VAL A 84 -0.63 -2.43 -3.06
CA VAL A 84 0.44 -1.48 -2.74
C VAL A 84 -0.14 -0.12 -2.39
N GLY A 85 0.32 0.43 -1.25
CA GLY A 85 0.03 1.80 -0.83
C GLY A 85 1.25 2.70 -1.02
N ILE A 86 1.09 3.80 -1.73
CA ILE A 86 2.11 4.84 -1.92
C ILE A 86 1.53 6.14 -1.39
N PHE A 87 2.13 6.68 -0.34
CA PHE A 87 1.56 7.81 0.37
C PHE A 87 2.12 9.14 -0.12
N GLU A 88 1.45 10.18 0.32
CA GLU A 88 1.56 11.56 -0.09
C GLU A 88 2.98 12.08 -0.29
N GLY A 89 3.20 12.83 -1.37
CA GLY A 89 4.49 13.48 -1.65
C GLY A 89 5.65 12.54 -1.96
N THR A 90 5.39 11.24 -2.12
CA THR A 90 6.42 10.26 -2.50
C THR A 90 6.90 10.51 -3.93
N ILE A 91 8.22 10.42 -4.12
CA ILE A 91 8.89 10.57 -5.42
C ILE A 91 9.49 9.22 -5.84
N ILE A 92 9.14 8.75 -7.02
CA ILE A 92 9.75 7.60 -7.66
C ILE A 92 10.43 8.09 -8.94
N ASN A 93 11.76 8.03 -8.97
CA ASN A 93 12.52 8.38 -10.17
C ASN A 93 12.97 7.10 -10.90
N PRO A 94 12.32 6.71 -12.00
CA PRO A 94 12.65 5.52 -12.75
C PRO A 94 13.52 5.85 -13.99
N SER A 95 14.66 6.49 -13.83
CA SER A 95 15.64 6.57 -14.93
C SER A 95 16.09 5.18 -15.36
N GLU A 96 16.26 4.31 -14.37
CA GLU A 96 16.31 2.85 -14.51
C GLU A 96 15.04 2.24 -13.89
N SER A 97 14.82 0.94 -14.07
CA SER A 97 13.57 0.31 -13.64
C SER A 97 13.36 0.33 -12.12
N VAL A 98 12.10 0.48 -11.71
CA VAL A 98 11.66 0.30 -10.33
C VAL A 98 10.65 -0.84 -10.27
N GLU A 99 10.94 -1.85 -9.47
CA GLU A 99 10.04 -2.98 -9.20
C GLU A 99 9.61 -2.96 -7.73
N ILE A 100 8.30 -3.02 -7.49
CA ILE A 100 7.69 -3.06 -6.16
C ILE A 100 6.79 -4.28 -6.10
N GLY A 101 7.02 -5.15 -5.12
CA GLY A 101 6.27 -6.38 -4.92
C GLY A 101 4.85 -6.18 -4.42
N ASN A 102 4.27 -7.26 -3.90
CA ASN A 102 2.90 -7.25 -3.37
C ASN A 102 2.86 -6.85 -1.89
N ASP A 103 1.73 -6.31 -1.43
CA ASP A 103 1.49 -5.93 -0.03
C ASP A 103 2.51 -4.93 0.54
N VAL A 104 3.05 -4.06 -0.30
CA VAL A 104 4.05 -3.07 0.09
C VAL A 104 3.38 -1.77 0.57
N GLY A 105 3.89 -1.22 1.67
CA GLY A 105 3.53 0.11 2.15
C GLY A 105 4.70 1.07 1.99
N ILE A 106 4.51 2.15 1.23
CA ILE A 106 5.48 3.24 1.04
C ILE A 106 4.89 4.47 1.68
N GLY A 107 5.51 4.91 2.78
CA GLY A 107 5.08 6.07 3.56
C GLY A 107 5.20 7.39 2.81
N GLY A 108 4.68 8.46 3.40
CA GLY A 108 4.74 9.78 2.80
C GLY A 108 6.17 10.33 2.66
N GLU A 109 6.40 11.15 1.64
CA GLU A 109 7.68 11.81 1.37
C GLU A 109 8.87 10.84 1.21
N VAL A 110 8.62 9.60 0.82
CA VAL A 110 9.66 8.63 0.46
C VAL A 110 10.25 9.02 -0.89
N MET A 111 11.56 8.83 -1.04
CA MET A 111 12.24 9.06 -2.32
C MET A 111 12.92 7.79 -2.80
N ILE A 112 12.61 7.36 -4.02
CA ILE A 112 13.24 6.23 -4.69
C ILE A 112 14.00 6.76 -5.89
N TRP A 113 15.30 6.65 -5.85
CA TRP A 113 16.21 7.14 -6.90
C TRP A 113 16.90 5.98 -7.59
N THR A 114 16.89 6.00 -8.91
CA THR A 114 17.56 5.01 -9.75
C THR A 114 18.77 5.59 -10.48
N HIS A 115 19.10 6.86 -10.20
CA HIS A 115 20.33 7.51 -10.70
C HIS A 115 20.86 8.57 -9.74
N GLY A 116 22.17 8.81 -9.86
CA GLY A 116 22.87 9.91 -9.21
C GLY A 116 24.13 10.24 -10.00
N ALA A 117 24.09 11.30 -10.82
CA ALA A 117 25.22 11.78 -11.60
C ALA A 117 25.08 13.29 -11.81
N TRP A 118 26.16 14.03 -11.64
CA TRP A 118 26.19 15.48 -11.88
C TRP A 118 27.55 15.97 -12.37
N LEU A 119 28.65 15.43 -11.87
CA LEU A 119 30.00 15.86 -12.18
C LEU A 119 30.66 14.93 -13.20
N ASP A 120 31.75 15.40 -13.78
CA ASP A 120 32.47 14.73 -14.88
C ASP A 120 33.12 13.41 -14.42
N VAL A 121 32.59 12.29 -14.90
CA VAL A 121 33.11 10.95 -14.59
C VAL A 121 34.55 10.74 -15.06
N THR A 122 34.99 11.47 -16.10
CA THR A 122 36.40 11.36 -16.61
C THR A 122 37.41 11.96 -15.62
N GLN A 123 36.91 12.72 -14.68
CA GLN A 123 37.69 13.27 -13.56
C GLN A 123 37.56 12.45 -12.26
N GLY A 124 36.92 11.26 -12.35
CA GLY A 124 36.77 10.36 -11.21
C GLY A 124 35.58 10.67 -10.28
N PHE A 125 34.67 11.57 -10.68
CA PHE A 125 33.46 11.80 -9.91
C PHE A 125 32.48 10.64 -10.04
N PRO A 126 31.70 10.34 -9.00
CA PRO A 126 30.79 9.22 -9.02
C PRO A 126 29.61 9.46 -9.99
N SER A 127 29.23 8.39 -10.68
CA SER A 127 28.00 8.31 -11.48
C SER A 127 27.39 6.94 -11.22
N ASP A 128 26.18 6.91 -10.68
CA ASP A 128 25.50 5.69 -10.31
C ASP A 128 24.13 5.63 -10.98
N PHE A 129 23.89 4.59 -11.75
CA PHE A 129 22.64 4.26 -12.39
C PHE A 129 22.32 2.80 -12.13
N GLY A 130 21.10 2.50 -11.72
CA GLY A 130 20.72 1.12 -11.54
C GLY A 130 19.31 0.95 -10.95
N PRO A 131 18.73 -0.22 -11.21
CA PRO A 131 17.35 -0.51 -10.81
C PRO A 131 17.20 -0.57 -9.30
N VAL A 132 15.99 -0.24 -8.83
CA VAL A 132 15.58 -0.47 -7.45
C VAL A 132 14.53 -1.57 -7.42
N LYS A 133 14.71 -2.55 -6.50
CA LYS A 133 13.77 -3.64 -6.28
C LYS A 133 13.30 -3.66 -4.82
N ILE A 134 12.00 -3.65 -4.61
CA ILE A 134 11.36 -3.77 -3.30
C ILE A 134 10.52 -5.04 -3.33
N GLY A 135 10.82 -6.00 -2.48
CA GLY A 135 10.15 -7.28 -2.40
C GLY A 135 8.72 -7.20 -1.85
N ASP A 136 8.13 -8.35 -1.62
CA ASP A 136 6.77 -8.46 -1.06
C ASP A 136 6.75 -8.14 0.44
N ARG A 137 5.63 -7.60 0.93
CA ARG A 137 5.38 -7.32 2.35
C ARG A 137 6.45 -6.46 3.00
N VAL A 138 6.95 -5.46 2.26
CA VAL A 138 7.91 -4.48 2.76
C VAL A 138 7.17 -3.25 3.30
N TRP A 139 7.61 -2.77 4.46
CA TRP A 139 7.19 -1.48 4.96
C TRP A 139 8.35 -0.48 4.90
N LEU A 140 8.22 0.49 4.02
CA LEU A 140 9.14 1.61 3.82
C LEU A 140 8.46 2.89 4.37
N PRO A 141 8.68 3.25 5.63
CA PRO A 141 7.98 4.37 6.25
C PRO A 141 8.46 5.73 5.76
N ALA A 142 7.74 6.76 6.20
CA ALA A 142 7.92 8.14 5.75
C ALA A 142 9.37 8.64 5.75
N ARG A 143 9.69 9.49 4.77
CA ARG A 143 10.99 10.17 4.61
C ARG A 143 12.17 9.23 4.44
N SER A 144 11.96 7.99 4.07
CA SER A 144 13.04 7.08 3.71
C SER A 144 13.52 7.37 2.29
N ILE A 145 14.82 7.19 2.05
CA ILE A 145 15.46 7.42 0.74
C ILE A 145 16.08 6.11 0.29
N VAL A 146 15.71 5.62 -0.89
CA VAL A 146 16.31 4.45 -1.52
C VAL A 146 17.21 4.91 -2.66
N LEU A 147 18.47 4.50 -2.62
CA LEU A 147 19.47 4.87 -3.63
C LEU A 147 19.55 3.83 -4.76
N PRO A 148 20.21 4.17 -5.90
CA PRO A 148 20.36 3.27 -7.03
C PRO A 148 20.96 1.90 -6.65
N ASN A 149 20.65 0.87 -7.44
CA ASN A 149 21.15 -0.49 -7.28
C ASN A 149 20.74 -1.20 -5.97
N VAL A 150 19.74 -0.69 -5.25
CA VAL A 150 19.29 -1.28 -4.00
C VAL A 150 18.19 -2.30 -4.23
N THR A 151 18.31 -3.45 -3.57
CA THR A 151 17.26 -4.45 -3.39
C THR A 151 16.87 -4.56 -1.92
N ILE A 152 15.59 -4.40 -1.61
CA ILE A 152 15.00 -4.64 -0.28
C ILE A 152 14.24 -5.97 -0.35
N GLY A 153 14.71 -6.95 0.43
CA GLY A 153 14.12 -8.29 0.45
C GLY A 153 12.73 -8.33 1.08
N ASN A 154 12.01 -9.41 0.80
CA ASN A 154 10.64 -9.63 1.30
C ASN A 154 10.56 -9.53 2.83
N ASP A 155 9.38 -9.20 3.36
CA ASP A 155 9.12 -9.20 4.80
C ASP A 155 10.03 -8.26 5.60
N SER A 156 10.53 -7.21 4.97
CA SER A 156 11.45 -6.27 5.63
C SER A 156 10.75 -5.00 6.08
N VAL A 157 11.15 -4.52 7.24
CA VAL A 157 10.67 -3.27 7.82
C VAL A 157 11.84 -2.30 7.93
N ILE A 158 11.66 -1.11 7.38
CA ILE A 158 12.66 -0.05 7.45
C ILE A 158 12.29 0.94 8.57
N GLY A 159 13.28 1.50 9.25
CA GLY A 159 13.06 2.60 10.20
C GLY A 159 12.76 3.90 9.48
N ILE A 160 11.87 4.72 10.03
CA ILE A 160 11.51 6.03 9.48
C ILE A 160 12.78 6.91 9.24
N GLY A 161 12.78 7.67 8.14
CA GLY A 161 13.87 8.59 7.81
C GLY A 161 15.22 7.92 7.45
N SER A 162 15.21 6.65 7.06
CA SER A 162 16.45 5.91 6.73
C SER A 162 16.95 6.23 5.32
N ILE A 163 18.28 6.18 5.15
CA ILE A 163 18.94 6.27 3.84
C ILE A 163 19.49 4.90 3.46
N ILE A 164 18.77 4.22 2.55
CA ILE A 164 19.07 2.86 2.12
C ILE A 164 20.01 2.92 0.91
N ASN A 165 21.28 2.66 1.16
CA ASN A 165 22.38 2.72 0.17
C ASN A 165 23.02 1.34 -0.08
N ARG A 166 22.39 0.27 0.38
CA ARG A 166 22.82 -1.12 0.19
C ARG A 166 21.63 -2.06 0.30
N ASN A 167 21.78 -3.26 -0.20
CA ASN A 167 20.74 -4.29 -0.13
C ASN A 167 20.36 -4.65 1.31
N ILE A 168 19.06 -4.83 1.53
CA ILE A 168 18.50 -5.30 2.80
C ILE A 168 17.99 -6.71 2.59
N PRO A 169 18.49 -7.70 3.37
CA PRO A 169 18.00 -9.08 3.30
C PRO A 169 16.54 -9.20 3.72
N SER A 170 15.89 -10.27 3.30
CA SER A 170 14.50 -10.58 3.70
C SER A 170 14.35 -10.77 5.21
N GLY A 171 13.17 -10.49 5.74
CA GLY A 171 12.80 -10.72 7.14
C GLY A 171 13.50 -9.83 8.14
N CYS A 172 14.04 -8.69 7.72
CA CYS A 172 14.88 -7.83 8.55
C CYS A 172 14.15 -6.58 9.05
N PHE A 173 14.58 -6.09 10.20
CA PHE A 173 14.42 -4.70 10.59
C PHE A 173 15.74 -3.96 10.34
N ALA A 174 15.70 -2.93 9.51
CA ALA A 174 16.86 -2.10 9.15
C ALA A 174 16.52 -0.63 9.33
N GLY A 175 17.52 0.20 9.64
CA GLY A 175 17.27 1.63 9.82
C GLY A 175 18.53 2.47 9.95
N GLY A 176 18.37 3.78 9.89
CA GLY A 176 19.42 4.78 10.08
C GLY A 176 19.95 5.42 8.80
N SER A 177 20.90 6.32 8.95
CA SER A 177 21.58 7.03 7.87
C SER A 177 23.10 6.95 8.09
N PRO A 178 23.82 6.10 7.34
CA PRO A 178 23.35 5.11 6.38
C PRO A 178 22.57 3.97 7.02
N CYS A 179 21.64 3.40 6.27
CA CYS A 179 20.79 2.30 6.76
C CYS A 179 21.61 1.03 7.03
N LYS A 180 21.36 0.40 8.18
CA LYS A 180 22.00 -0.85 8.60
C LYS A 180 20.93 -1.85 9.07
N VAL A 181 21.18 -3.13 8.86
CA VAL A 181 20.37 -4.20 9.44
C VAL A 181 20.54 -4.20 10.95
N ILE A 182 19.46 -3.96 11.69
CA ILE A 182 19.43 -3.91 13.16
C ILE A 182 19.05 -5.31 13.72
N ARG A 183 18.07 -5.96 13.10
CA ARG A 183 17.64 -7.33 13.47
C ARG A 183 17.41 -8.15 12.21
N LYS A 184 17.83 -9.40 12.23
CA LYS A 184 17.61 -10.39 11.15
C LYS A 184 16.53 -11.38 11.56
N ASN A 185 15.86 -11.97 10.58
CA ASN A 185 14.87 -13.04 10.76
C ASN A 185 13.80 -12.70 11.81
N CYS A 186 13.32 -11.45 11.82
CA CYS A 186 12.36 -10.98 12.80
C CYS A 186 10.93 -10.86 12.24
N TYR A 187 10.77 -11.01 10.93
CA TYR A 187 9.46 -10.97 10.27
C TYR A 187 9.35 -12.00 9.13
N PRO A 188 8.14 -12.57 8.90
CA PRO A 188 7.04 -12.53 9.85
C PRO A 188 7.36 -13.29 11.12
N LYS A 189 6.78 -12.88 12.26
CA LYS A 189 6.83 -13.65 13.51
C LYS A 189 5.53 -14.46 13.62
N GLU A 190 5.64 -15.77 13.77
CA GLU A 190 4.48 -16.60 14.09
C GLU A 190 4.05 -16.35 15.54
N LEU A 191 2.79 -15.95 15.70
CA LEU A 191 2.18 -15.74 17.01
C LEU A 191 1.58 -17.03 17.52
N SER A 192 1.72 -17.30 18.82
CA SER A 192 0.97 -18.35 19.49
C SER A 192 -0.54 -18.07 19.43
N LYS A 193 -1.35 -19.09 19.66
CA LYS A 193 -2.82 -18.92 19.68
C LYS A 193 -3.27 -17.85 20.68
N GLU A 194 -2.63 -17.79 21.83
CA GLU A 194 -2.96 -16.82 22.88
C GLU A 194 -2.53 -15.40 22.50
N GLU A 195 -1.31 -15.21 21.95
CA GLU A 195 -0.87 -13.91 21.44
C GLU A 195 -1.80 -13.40 20.33
N LEU A 196 -2.21 -14.28 19.39
CA LEU A 196 -3.15 -13.91 18.33
C LEU A 196 -4.51 -13.51 18.90
N LYS A 197 -5.04 -14.26 19.89
CA LYS A 197 -6.30 -13.94 20.56
C LYS A 197 -6.24 -12.58 21.24
N ILE A 198 -5.17 -12.29 21.98
CA ILE A 198 -4.98 -10.99 22.63
C ILE A 198 -5.02 -9.87 21.60
N LYS A 199 -4.29 -10.00 20.47
CA LYS A 199 -4.29 -9.00 19.40
C LYS A 199 -5.67 -8.81 18.77
N CYS A 200 -6.38 -9.88 18.50
CA CYS A 200 -7.75 -9.78 17.95
C CYS A 200 -8.72 -9.11 18.94
N LEU A 201 -8.62 -9.41 20.23
CA LEU A 201 -9.44 -8.76 21.25
C LEU A 201 -9.12 -7.27 21.40
N GLU A 202 -7.85 -6.86 21.31
CA GLU A 202 -7.45 -5.44 21.26
C GLU A 202 -8.12 -4.72 20.08
N ILE A 203 -8.07 -5.32 18.88
CA ILE A 203 -8.69 -4.79 17.66
C ILE A 203 -10.19 -4.66 17.83
N ILE A 204 -10.85 -5.71 18.34
CA ILE A 204 -12.29 -5.73 18.61
C ILE A 204 -12.67 -4.58 19.56
N ASN A 205 -11.97 -4.47 20.70
CA ASN A 205 -12.24 -3.43 21.69
C ASN A 205 -12.07 -2.02 21.10
N ASN A 206 -11.08 -1.81 20.28
CA ASN A 206 -10.85 -0.52 19.65
C ASN A 206 -11.93 -0.19 18.61
N TRP A 207 -12.37 -1.17 17.81
CA TRP A 207 -13.47 -0.96 16.90
C TRP A 207 -14.78 -0.69 17.63
N CYS A 208 -15.07 -1.41 18.74
CA CYS A 208 -16.24 -1.18 19.59
C CYS A 208 -16.33 0.24 20.16
N LYS A 209 -15.19 0.88 20.44
CA LYS A 209 -15.18 2.29 20.90
C LYS A 209 -15.71 3.25 19.85
N LEU A 210 -15.62 2.89 18.57
CA LEU A 210 -16.10 3.70 17.44
C LEU A 210 -17.58 3.49 17.11
N HIS A 211 -18.25 2.51 17.72
CA HIS A 211 -19.63 2.15 17.41
C HIS A 211 -20.60 3.32 17.58
N LYS A 212 -20.51 4.02 18.72
CA LYS A 212 -21.41 5.15 19.03
C LYS A 212 -21.24 6.27 18.02
N ASP A 213 -20.00 6.59 17.68
CA ASP A 213 -19.67 7.67 16.76
C ASP A 213 -20.08 7.36 15.31
N LYS A 214 -20.23 6.06 14.99
CA LYS A 214 -20.65 5.58 13.67
C LYS A 214 -22.11 5.18 13.58
N ASN A 215 -22.88 5.38 14.64
CA ASN A 215 -24.28 4.92 14.71
C ASN A 215 -24.44 3.42 14.39
N ILE A 216 -23.54 2.59 14.90
CA ILE A 216 -23.60 1.13 14.78
C ILE A 216 -24.26 0.58 16.05
N TYR A 217 -25.43 -0.01 15.89
CA TYR A 217 -26.21 -0.59 16.98
C TYR A 217 -26.58 -2.04 16.65
N ASP A 218 -27.06 -2.79 17.64
CA ASP A 218 -27.53 -4.15 17.52
C ASP A 218 -26.49 -5.10 16.90
N VAL A 219 -25.26 -5.02 17.42
CA VAL A 219 -24.16 -5.88 17.02
C VAL A 219 -23.44 -6.46 18.22
N ASP A 220 -23.07 -7.72 18.13
CA ASP A 220 -22.08 -8.37 19.01
C ASP A 220 -20.87 -8.77 18.19
N ILE A 221 -19.70 -8.66 18.78
CA ILE A 221 -18.46 -9.07 18.14
C ILE A 221 -17.62 -9.91 19.12
N SER A 222 -17.06 -10.99 18.63
CA SER A 222 -16.28 -11.91 19.43
C SER A 222 -15.11 -12.50 18.67
N TYR A 223 -14.19 -13.11 19.40
CA TYR A 223 -13.11 -13.94 18.85
C TYR A 223 -13.37 -15.40 19.15
N VAL A 224 -13.47 -16.21 18.12
CA VAL A 224 -13.77 -17.66 18.24
C VAL A 224 -12.85 -18.44 17.30
N ASP A 225 -12.04 -19.32 17.83
CA ASP A 225 -11.20 -20.29 17.10
C ASP A 225 -10.40 -19.70 15.93
N GLY A 226 -9.72 -18.58 16.16
CA GLY A 226 -8.89 -17.93 15.15
C GLY A 226 -9.64 -16.92 14.26
N ASN A 227 -10.93 -16.74 14.50
CA ASN A 227 -11.78 -15.86 13.71
C ASN A 227 -12.33 -14.71 14.55
N ILE A 228 -12.52 -13.55 13.91
CA ILE A 228 -13.38 -12.49 14.42
C ILE A 228 -14.78 -12.73 13.87
N VAL A 229 -15.77 -12.81 14.74
CA VAL A 229 -17.16 -13.08 14.40
C VAL A 229 -18.02 -11.87 14.75
N LEU A 230 -18.60 -11.24 13.74
CA LEU A 230 -19.59 -10.16 13.88
C LEU A 230 -20.99 -10.75 13.78
N LYS A 231 -21.80 -10.50 14.78
CA LYS A 231 -23.21 -10.88 14.87
C LYS A 231 -24.05 -9.63 14.81
N GLN A 232 -25.02 -9.60 13.93
CA GLN A 232 -25.90 -8.47 13.71
C GLN A 232 -27.36 -8.92 13.93
N TYR A 233 -28.14 -8.08 14.55
CA TYR A 233 -29.56 -8.33 14.83
C TYR A 233 -30.42 -7.44 13.93
N GLU A 234 -31.47 -7.98 13.38
CA GLU A 234 -32.50 -7.20 12.73
C GLU A 234 -33.32 -6.42 13.78
N ALA A 235 -33.98 -5.33 13.35
CA ALA A 235 -34.69 -4.42 14.24
C ALA A 235 -35.72 -5.12 15.19
N ASN A 236 -36.26 -6.23 14.77
CA ASN A 236 -37.20 -7.04 15.57
C ASN A 236 -36.53 -8.23 16.30
N ARG A 237 -35.21 -8.41 16.17
CA ARG A 237 -34.41 -9.51 16.74
C ARG A 237 -34.83 -10.93 16.33
N ASP A 238 -35.64 -11.05 15.30
CA ASP A 238 -36.10 -12.35 14.81
C ASP A 238 -35.11 -13.03 13.87
N GLU A 239 -34.30 -12.23 13.18
CA GLU A 239 -33.21 -12.72 12.34
C GLU A 239 -31.83 -12.29 12.87
N ILE A 240 -30.88 -13.22 12.79
CA ILE A 240 -29.51 -13.03 13.23
C ILE A 240 -28.60 -13.32 12.07
N TRP A 241 -27.76 -12.34 11.73
CA TRP A 241 -26.78 -12.44 10.65
C TRP A 241 -25.38 -12.57 11.20
N PHE A 242 -24.57 -13.43 10.59
CA PHE A 242 -23.20 -13.63 10.97
C PHE A 242 -22.25 -13.24 9.85
N THR A 243 -21.14 -12.60 10.21
CA THR A 243 -20.00 -12.38 9.33
C THR A 243 -18.73 -12.83 10.07
N THR A 244 -17.99 -13.72 9.46
CA THR A 244 -16.76 -14.28 10.02
C THR A 244 -15.58 -13.78 9.23
N TYR A 245 -14.54 -13.33 9.94
CA TYR A 245 -13.28 -12.89 9.38
C TYR A 245 -12.16 -13.81 9.85
N ASP A 246 -11.69 -14.68 8.95
CA ASP A 246 -10.50 -15.48 9.18
C ASP A 246 -9.26 -14.60 9.05
N VAL A 247 -8.64 -14.29 10.18
CA VAL A 247 -7.51 -13.35 10.20
C VAL A 247 -6.21 -13.97 9.67
N LYS A 248 -6.11 -15.32 9.62
CA LYS A 248 -4.95 -16.03 9.07
C LYS A 248 -5.08 -16.22 7.57
N GLN A 249 -6.22 -16.74 7.12
CA GLN A 249 -6.48 -16.99 5.69
C GLN A 249 -6.84 -15.72 4.91
N LYS A 250 -7.10 -14.61 5.62
CA LYS A 250 -7.57 -13.35 5.01
C LYS A 250 -8.87 -13.52 4.22
N GLU A 251 -9.80 -14.27 4.78
CA GLU A 251 -11.11 -14.52 4.20
C GLU A 251 -12.23 -13.92 5.02
N MET A 252 -13.29 -13.51 4.33
CA MET A 252 -14.54 -13.04 4.93
C MET A 252 -15.68 -13.90 4.41
N LYS A 253 -16.53 -14.41 5.31
CA LYS A 253 -17.71 -15.24 4.99
C LYS A 253 -18.93 -14.70 5.71
N GLY A 254 -20.09 -14.77 5.08
CA GLY A 254 -21.38 -14.35 5.64
C GLY A 254 -21.91 -13.06 5.04
N LEU A 255 -22.67 -12.30 5.81
CA LEU A 255 -23.34 -11.09 5.34
C LEU A 255 -22.33 -9.98 5.02
N SER A 256 -22.38 -9.44 3.80
CA SER A 256 -21.62 -8.27 3.38
C SER A 256 -22.54 -7.05 3.27
N ASN A 257 -22.60 -6.26 4.32
CA ASN A 257 -23.36 -5.02 4.41
C ASN A 257 -22.46 -3.86 4.92
N VAL A 258 -23.05 -2.70 5.15
CA VAL A 258 -22.32 -1.48 5.56
C VAL A 258 -21.51 -1.70 6.83
N VAL A 259 -22.04 -2.40 7.82
CA VAL A 259 -21.37 -2.63 9.12
C VAL A 259 -20.24 -3.64 8.99
N SER A 260 -20.47 -4.76 8.31
CA SER A 260 -19.43 -5.76 8.09
C SER A 260 -18.30 -5.25 7.19
N GLU A 261 -18.60 -4.39 6.22
CA GLU A 261 -17.59 -3.75 5.39
C GLU A 261 -16.79 -2.68 6.18
N ASP A 262 -17.41 -1.98 7.12
CA ASP A 262 -16.71 -1.07 8.04
C ASP A 262 -15.71 -1.80 8.92
N LEU A 263 -16.10 -2.95 9.50
CA LEU A 263 -15.17 -3.77 10.25
C LEU A 263 -14.04 -4.30 9.37
N ARG A 264 -14.33 -4.73 8.14
CA ARG A 264 -13.32 -5.17 7.17
C ARG A 264 -12.32 -4.05 6.86
N ASP A 265 -12.78 -2.81 6.68
CA ASP A 265 -11.89 -1.66 6.48
C ASP A 265 -11.09 -1.33 7.74
N TYR A 266 -11.69 -1.48 8.91
CA TYR A 266 -10.97 -1.31 10.17
C TYR A 266 -9.85 -2.35 10.35
N LEU A 267 -10.12 -3.62 10.04
CA LEU A 267 -9.10 -4.68 10.04
C LEU A 267 -7.94 -4.36 9.09
N ARG A 268 -8.22 -3.77 7.92
CA ARG A 268 -7.19 -3.30 6.98
C ARG A 268 -6.27 -2.26 7.60
N ARG A 269 -6.78 -1.35 8.43
CA ARG A 269 -5.97 -0.34 9.15
C ARG A 269 -4.98 -0.98 10.12
N GLU A 270 -5.33 -2.13 10.67
CA GLU A 270 -4.47 -2.96 11.54
C GLU A 270 -3.55 -3.91 10.72
N GLY A 271 -3.49 -3.75 9.40
CA GLY A 271 -2.70 -4.59 8.51
C GLY A 271 -3.35 -5.93 8.15
N ILE A 272 -4.56 -6.22 8.67
CA ILE A 272 -5.32 -7.42 8.33
C ILE A 272 -6.15 -7.13 7.07
N LYS A 273 -5.52 -7.30 5.91
CA LYS A 273 -6.13 -6.96 4.61
C LYS A 273 -6.92 -8.15 4.07
N ILE A 274 -8.24 -8.10 4.16
CA ILE A 274 -9.15 -9.11 3.61
C ILE A 274 -9.72 -8.57 2.29
N TYR A 275 -9.25 -9.11 1.16
CA TYR A 275 -9.65 -8.69 -0.16
C TYR A 275 -10.87 -9.47 -0.64
N THR A 276 -11.85 -8.75 -1.14
CA THR A 276 -13.09 -9.29 -1.73
C THR A 276 -13.28 -8.69 -3.12
N ASN A 277 -14.42 -8.93 -3.73
CA ASN A 277 -14.83 -8.27 -4.98
C ASN A 277 -15.39 -6.85 -4.77
N LYS A 278 -15.24 -6.28 -3.57
CA LYS A 278 -15.72 -4.93 -3.21
C LYS A 278 -14.55 -4.09 -2.68
N PRO A 279 -14.52 -2.78 -2.97
CA PRO A 279 -13.53 -1.88 -2.38
C PRO A 279 -13.67 -1.83 -0.86
N PHE A 280 -12.61 -1.44 -0.15
CA PHE A 280 -12.69 -1.14 1.27
C PHE A 280 -13.55 0.11 1.47
N LYS A 281 -14.48 0.04 2.42
CA LYS A 281 -15.41 1.14 2.68
C LYS A 281 -15.69 1.24 4.17
N SER A 282 -15.36 2.37 4.75
CA SER A 282 -15.67 2.72 6.13
C SER A 282 -16.96 3.55 6.20
N ILE A 283 -17.69 3.42 7.28
CA ILE A 283 -18.76 4.35 7.64
C ILE A 283 -18.07 5.66 8.02
N LYS A 284 -18.38 6.74 7.31
CA LYS A 284 -17.85 8.06 7.64
C LYS A 284 -18.47 8.55 8.94
N GLN A 285 -17.66 9.16 9.79
CA GLN A 285 -18.14 9.91 10.93
C GLN A 285 -18.70 11.24 10.43
N GLU A 286 -19.83 11.68 11.00
CA GLU A 286 -20.52 12.91 10.53
C GLU A 286 -19.67 14.19 10.71
N TRP A 287 -18.63 14.14 11.53
CA TRP A 287 -17.75 15.26 11.84
C TRP A 287 -16.36 15.19 11.13
N LEU A 288 -16.19 14.27 10.19
CA LEU A 288 -15.10 14.18 9.24
C LEU A 288 -15.63 14.57 7.86
#